data_7fdf63b5bd89b7e2fabcd150e56c47f8
#
_entry.id   7fdf63b5bd89b7e2fabcd150e56c47f8
#
_cell.length_a   1.000
_cell.length_b   1.000
_cell.length_c   1.000
_cell.angle_alpha   90.00
_cell.angle_beta   90.00
_cell.angle_gamma   90.00
#
_symmetry.space_group_name_H-M   'P 1'
#
loop_
_entity.id
_entity.type
_entity.pdbx_description
1 polymer ?
#
loop_
_entity_poly.entity_id
_entity_poly.type
_entity_poly.pdbx_seq_one_letter_code
_entity_poly.pdbx_strand_id
1 'polypeptide(L)'
;MKVVLFCGGQGLRIRDAEDIPKPMVHIGYRPILWHVMKYYAHYGHKDFILCLGHRAEAVKEYFLTYNECASNDFVLSGGGKQVDLLNRDIHDWRITFVDTGIRSNIGQRLKAVEKYLEGEDEFLANYSDGLTDLPLPEQLDHFHEEGKIASFLCVRPNLSYHLVSLQEGNGSLVSNIRPIDDGNLRINGGYFIFKKQIFDYMKDKEELVIEPFHRLVAEKQLIGYPYDGFWASMDTFKDKQHLESLCTKGTAPWEVWKANGNGRNH
;
A
#
# COMPACT_ATOMS: atom_id res chain seq x y z
N MET A 1 -11.71 7.82 -8.29
CA MET A 1 -10.29 8.26 -8.35
C MET A 1 -9.41 7.11 -8.81
N LYS A 2 -8.35 7.41 -9.54
CA LYS A 2 -7.30 6.45 -9.88
C LYS A 2 -6.38 6.19 -8.69
N VAL A 3 -5.76 5.01 -8.66
CA VAL A 3 -4.83 4.58 -7.60
C VAL A 3 -3.46 4.31 -8.20
N VAL A 4 -2.46 5.06 -7.79
CA VAL A 4 -1.05 4.88 -8.20
C VAL A 4 -0.34 3.97 -7.20
N LEU A 5 0.22 2.85 -7.68
CA LEU A 5 0.91 1.88 -6.83
C LEU A 5 2.39 1.78 -7.19
N PHE A 6 3.27 2.03 -6.21
CA PHE A 6 4.72 2.02 -6.41
C PHE A 6 5.29 0.61 -6.28
N CYS A 7 5.37 -0.12 -7.39
CA CYS A 7 5.74 -1.54 -7.45
C CYS A 7 7.20 -1.80 -7.88
N GLY A 8 8.00 -0.76 -8.08
CA GLY A 8 9.30 -0.87 -8.78
C GLY A 8 10.54 -1.04 -7.89
N GLY A 9 10.38 -1.18 -6.57
CA GLY A 9 11.50 -1.32 -5.63
C GLY A 9 12.25 -2.65 -5.77
N GLN A 10 13.56 -2.67 -5.43
CA GLN A 10 14.38 -3.89 -5.52
C GLN A 10 14.10 -4.93 -4.43
N GLY A 11 13.39 -4.57 -3.35
CA GLY A 11 12.94 -5.48 -2.30
C GLY A 11 14.03 -6.32 -1.61
N LEU A 12 15.28 -5.82 -1.54
CA LEU A 12 16.49 -6.55 -1.14
C LEU A 12 16.43 -7.21 0.25
N ARG A 13 15.48 -6.82 1.10
CA ARG A 13 15.37 -7.31 2.50
C ARG A 13 14.53 -8.57 2.64
N ILE A 14 13.73 -8.92 1.62
CA ILE A 14 12.90 -10.14 1.58
C ILE A 14 13.33 -10.92 0.35
N ARG A 15 14.57 -11.40 0.30
CA ARG A 15 14.98 -12.34 -0.74
C ARG A 15 14.58 -13.75 -0.30
N ASP A 16 13.47 -14.23 -0.85
CA ASP A 16 13.25 -15.65 -0.99
C ASP A 16 14.17 -16.20 -2.09
N ALA A 17 14.43 -17.50 -2.07
CA ALA A 17 15.29 -18.19 -3.03
C ALA A 17 14.86 -18.02 -4.51
N GLU A 18 13.66 -17.47 -4.76
CA GLU A 18 13.04 -17.38 -6.09
C GLU A 18 13.16 -16.00 -6.75
N ASP A 19 13.87 -15.02 -6.17
CA ASP A 19 14.03 -13.65 -6.72
C ASP A 19 12.69 -12.99 -7.14
N ILE A 20 11.64 -13.21 -6.35
CA ILE A 20 10.31 -12.65 -6.56
C ILE A 20 10.31 -11.16 -6.12
N PRO A 21 9.78 -10.21 -6.93
CA PRO A 21 9.70 -8.82 -6.50
C PRO A 21 8.72 -8.68 -5.32
N LYS A 22 9.03 -7.80 -4.37
CA LYS A 22 8.28 -7.61 -3.12
C LYS A 22 6.75 -7.53 -3.31
N PRO A 23 6.21 -6.79 -4.28
CA PRO A 23 4.76 -6.72 -4.52
C PRO A 23 4.12 -8.07 -4.88
N MET A 24 4.91 -9.01 -5.38
CA MET A 24 4.45 -10.35 -5.82
C MET A 24 4.65 -11.43 -4.76
N VAL A 25 5.19 -11.09 -3.60
CA VAL A 25 5.29 -12.03 -2.47
C VAL A 25 3.88 -12.34 -1.96
N HIS A 26 3.54 -13.63 -1.91
CA HIS A 26 2.25 -14.08 -1.45
C HIS A 26 2.07 -13.90 0.06
N ILE A 27 0.86 -13.48 0.43
CA ILE A 27 0.31 -13.49 1.77
C ILE A 27 -0.97 -14.31 1.69
N GLY A 28 -0.93 -15.52 2.21
CA GLY A 28 -1.99 -16.50 1.99
C GLY A 28 -2.14 -16.88 0.52
N TYR A 29 -3.31 -16.69 -0.04
CA TYR A 29 -3.67 -17.16 -1.39
C TYR A 29 -3.32 -16.20 -2.54
N ARG A 30 -2.89 -14.97 -2.24
CA ARG A 30 -2.61 -13.93 -3.26
C ARG A 30 -1.36 -13.10 -2.91
N PRO A 31 -0.71 -12.47 -3.91
CA PRO A 31 0.38 -11.52 -3.67
C PRO A 31 -0.08 -10.31 -2.85
N ILE A 32 0.83 -9.71 -2.07
CA ILE A 32 0.50 -8.52 -1.26
C ILE A 32 -0.06 -7.36 -2.10
N LEU A 33 0.44 -7.17 -3.31
CA LEU A 33 -0.10 -6.18 -4.26
C LEU A 33 -1.60 -6.38 -4.52
N TRP A 34 -2.03 -7.64 -4.70
CA TRP A 34 -3.44 -7.94 -4.92
C TRP A 34 -4.30 -7.53 -3.71
N HIS A 35 -3.82 -7.79 -2.49
CA HIS A 35 -4.55 -7.38 -1.27
C HIS A 35 -4.69 -5.86 -1.19
N VAL A 36 -3.63 -5.10 -1.50
CA VAL A 36 -3.69 -3.63 -1.56
C VAL A 36 -4.70 -3.17 -2.61
N MET A 37 -4.68 -3.75 -3.82
CA MET A 37 -5.63 -3.39 -4.88
C MET A 37 -7.06 -3.77 -4.50
N LYS A 38 -7.28 -4.93 -3.87
CA LYS A 38 -8.60 -5.39 -3.42
C LYS A 38 -9.18 -4.48 -2.34
N TYR A 39 -8.33 -3.96 -1.44
CA TYR A 39 -8.72 -2.94 -0.46
C TYR A 39 -9.28 -1.70 -1.14
N TYR A 40 -8.56 -1.11 -2.11
CA TYR A 40 -9.05 0.07 -2.84
C TYR A 40 -10.31 -0.24 -3.67
N ALA A 41 -10.35 -1.41 -4.31
CA ALA A 41 -11.50 -1.85 -5.09
C ALA A 41 -12.76 -2.02 -4.24
N HIS A 42 -12.64 -2.46 -2.98
CA HIS A 42 -13.73 -2.56 -2.01
C HIS A 42 -14.40 -1.19 -1.80
N TYR A 43 -13.62 -0.11 -1.77
CA TYR A 43 -14.12 1.27 -1.64
C TYR A 43 -14.45 1.93 -3.00
N GLY A 44 -14.53 1.14 -4.08
CA GLY A 44 -14.96 1.62 -5.41
C GLY A 44 -13.83 2.18 -6.30
N HIS A 45 -12.58 2.16 -5.86
CA HIS A 45 -11.43 2.64 -6.63
C HIS A 45 -10.78 1.48 -7.41
N LYS A 46 -11.16 1.31 -8.67
CA LYS A 46 -10.83 0.14 -9.51
C LYS A 46 -9.96 0.47 -10.73
N ASP A 47 -9.51 1.72 -10.88
CA ASP A 47 -8.59 2.15 -11.94
C ASP A 47 -7.18 2.33 -11.33
N PHE A 48 -6.29 1.40 -11.66
CA PHE A 48 -4.97 1.28 -11.07
C PHE A 48 -3.88 1.66 -12.08
N ILE A 49 -2.84 2.35 -11.60
CA ILE A 49 -1.61 2.66 -12.34
C ILE A 49 -0.45 2.04 -11.58
N LEU A 50 0.15 0.98 -12.12
CA LEU A 50 1.27 0.29 -11.51
C LEU A 50 2.59 0.87 -12.01
N CYS A 51 3.34 1.53 -11.12
CA CYS A 51 4.68 2.04 -11.38
C CYS A 51 5.70 0.91 -11.25
N LEU A 52 6.06 0.30 -12.37
CA LEU A 52 6.94 -0.86 -12.43
C LEU A 52 8.43 -0.48 -12.53
N GLY A 53 9.30 -1.43 -12.19
CA GLY A 53 10.75 -1.30 -12.26
C GLY A 53 11.42 -2.66 -12.22
N HIS A 54 12.04 -3.03 -11.09
CA HIS A 54 12.68 -4.34 -10.94
C HIS A 54 11.66 -5.46 -11.12
N ARG A 55 11.99 -6.44 -11.98
CA ARG A 55 11.14 -7.61 -12.29
C ARG A 55 9.70 -7.24 -12.71
N ALA A 56 9.57 -6.19 -13.51
CA ALA A 56 8.29 -5.72 -14.04
C ALA A 56 7.50 -6.82 -14.77
N GLU A 57 8.20 -7.74 -15.41
CA GLU A 57 7.63 -8.89 -16.13
C GLU A 57 6.82 -9.80 -15.20
N ALA A 58 7.29 -10.06 -13.97
CA ALA A 58 6.60 -10.92 -13.02
C ALA A 58 5.24 -10.33 -12.61
N VAL A 59 5.17 -9.01 -12.44
CA VAL A 59 3.90 -8.32 -12.14
C VAL A 59 2.95 -8.38 -13.32
N LYS A 60 3.45 -8.14 -14.54
CA LYS A 60 2.64 -8.21 -15.77
C LYS A 60 2.10 -9.61 -16.02
N GLU A 61 2.97 -10.61 -15.90
CA GLU A 61 2.62 -12.02 -16.11
C GLU A 61 1.51 -12.47 -15.15
N TYR A 62 1.60 -12.12 -13.88
CA TYR A 62 0.58 -12.44 -12.89
C TYR A 62 -0.82 -12.00 -13.32
N PHE A 63 -0.98 -10.75 -13.79
CA PHE A 63 -2.28 -10.24 -14.21
C PHE A 63 -2.70 -10.74 -15.59
N LEU A 64 -1.76 -11.01 -16.53
CA LEU A 64 -2.06 -11.58 -17.83
C LEU A 64 -2.51 -13.03 -17.75
N THR A 65 -2.03 -13.78 -16.74
CA THR A 65 -2.37 -15.18 -16.48
C THR A 65 -3.26 -15.36 -15.26
N TYR A 66 -3.98 -14.30 -14.87
CA TYR A 66 -4.75 -14.29 -13.63
C TYR A 66 -5.77 -15.43 -13.57
N ASN A 67 -5.68 -16.24 -12.53
CA ASN A 67 -6.59 -17.34 -12.29
C ASN A 67 -7.64 -16.98 -11.24
N GLU A 68 -8.86 -16.69 -11.67
CA GLU A 68 -10.01 -16.39 -10.79
C GLU A 68 -10.33 -17.57 -9.85
N CYS A 69 -10.13 -18.81 -10.29
CA CYS A 69 -10.45 -20.01 -9.48
C CYS A 69 -9.56 -20.16 -8.24
N ALA A 70 -8.43 -19.43 -8.17
CA ALA A 70 -7.53 -19.49 -7.01
C ALA A 70 -8.10 -18.81 -5.75
N SER A 71 -9.07 -17.92 -5.91
CA SER A 71 -9.67 -17.13 -4.81
C SER A 71 -11.19 -17.10 -4.80
N ASN A 72 -11.84 -17.69 -5.80
CA ASN A 72 -13.29 -17.65 -5.94
C ASN A 72 -13.88 -19.07 -6.02
N ASP A 73 -15.10 -19.22 -5.50
CA ASP A 73 -15.87 -20.44 -5.69
C ASP A 73 -16.31 -20.56 -7.15
N PHE A 74 -16.32 -21.78 -7.67
CA PHE A 74 -16.73 -22.07 -9.03
C PHE A 74 -17.37 -23.46 -9.16
N VAL A 75 -18.15 -23.64 -10.22
CA VAL A 75 -18.71 -24.92 -10.61
C VAL A 75 -17.88 -25.47 -11.78
N LEU A 76 -17.39 -26.69 -11.65
CA LEU A 76 -16.71 -27.42 -12.72
C LEU A 76 -17.67 -28.44 -13.34
N SER A 77 -17.91 -28.36 -14.64
CA SER A 77 -18.83 -29.24 -15.36
C SER A 77 -18.24 -29.71 -16.69
N GLY A 78 -19.00 -30.51 -17.46
CA GLY A 78 -18.58 -30.97 -18.77
C GLY A 78 -17.29 -31.81 -18.78
N GLY A 79 -17.02 -32.56 -17.70
CA GLY A 79 -15.76 -33.34 -17.58
C GLY A 79 -14.52 -32.45 -17.47
N GLY A 80 -14.63 -31.30 -16.80
CA GLY A 80 -13.53 -30.33 -16.60
C GLY A 80 -13.37 -29.31 -17.73
N LYS A 81 -14.30 -29.26 -18.67
CA LYS A 81 -14.22 -28.36 -19.83
C LYS A 81 -14.91 -27.00 -19.63
N GLN A 82 -15.81 -26.91 -18.64
CA GLN A 82 -16.55 -25.69 -18.34
C GLN A 82 -16.36 -25.29 -16.90
N VAL A 83 -16.00 -24.02 -16.70
CA VAL A 83 -15.83 -23.37 -15.39
C VAL A 83 -16.80 -22.21 -15.29
N ASP A 84 -17.72 -22.27 -14.34
CA ASP A 84 -18.68 -21.23 -14.04
C ASP A 84 -18.32 -20.58 -12.70
N LEU A 85 -17.75 -19.38 -12.74
CA LEU A 85 -17.35 -18.63 -11.54
C LEU A 85 -18.60 -18.13 -10.78
N LEU A 86 -18.68 -18.40 -9.47
CA LEU A 86 -19.75 -17.89 -8.61
C LEU A 86 -19.47 -16.45 -8.14
N ASN A 87 -18.19 -16.08 -8.05
CA ASN A 87 -17.71 -14.74 -7.73
C ASN A 87 -16.55 -14.37 -8.65
N ARG A 88 -16.21 -13.09 -8.72
CA ARG A 88 -15.09 -12.59 -9.53
C ARG A 88 -14.34 -11.52 -8.76
N ASP A 89 -13.01 -11.46 -8.94
CA ASP A 89 -12.14 -10.54 -8.21
C ASP A 89 -11.82 -9.27 -8.98
N ILE A 90 -11.30 -9.43 -10.21
CA ILE A 90 -10.67 -8.32 -10.94
C ILE A 90 -11.35 -8.00 -12.28
N HIS A 91 -12.51 -8.58 -12.56
CA HIS A 91 -13.20 -8.48 -13.86
C HIS A 91 -13.56 -7.03 -14.25
N ASP A 92 -13.71 -6.15 -13.28
CA ASP A 92 -14.06 -4.73 -13.46
C ASP A 92 -12.89 -3.79 -13.09
N TRP A 93 -11.68 -4.34 -12.91
CA TRP A 93 -10.49 -3.53 -12.69
C TRP A 93 -9.89 -3.07 -14.02
N ARG A 94 -9.46 -1.83 -14.04
CA ARG A 94 -8.63 -1.27 -15.09
C ARG A 94 -7.21 -1.11 -14.57
N ILE A 95 -6.22 -1.73 -15.23
CA ILE A 95 -4.84 -1.73 -14.76
C ILE A 95 -3.93 -1.19 -15.85
N THR A 96 -3.26 -0.09 -15.58
CA THR A 96 -2.24 0.50 -16.44
C THR A 96 -0.85 0.13 -15.92
N PHE A 97 -0.07 -0.59 -16.71
CA PHE A 97 1.28 -1.01 -16.39
C PHE A 97 2.28 -0.01 -16.99
N VAL A 98 3.03 0.70 -16.15
CA VAL A 98 3.99 1.72 -16.60
C VAL A 98 5.39 1.34 -16.15
N ASP A 99 6.31 1.14 -17.08
CA ASP A 99 7.73 1.02 -16.74
C ASP A 99 8.27 2.42 -16.37
N THR A 100 8.57 2.59 -15.10
CA THR A 100 9.07 3.85 -14.55
C THR A 100 10.58 3.83 -14.30
N GLY A 101 11.25 2.74 -14.68
CA GLY A 101 12.69 2.56 -14.55
C GLY A 101 13.11 1.87 -13.25
N ILE A 102 14.15 1.02 -13.34
CA ILE A 102 14.63 0.19 -12.23
C ILE A 102 15.23 1.05 -11.09
N ARG A 103 15.87 2.17 -11.44
CA ARG A 103 16.59 3.04 -10.48
C ARG A 103 15.80 4.26 -10.04
N SER A 104 14.57 4.41 -10.51
CA SER A 104 13.74 5.54 -10.14
C SER A 104 13.33 5.48 -8.67
N ASN A 105 13.42 6.60 -7.99
CA ASN A 105 12.84 6.79 -6.66
C ASN A 105 11.31 7.01 -6.75
N ILE A 106 10.63 7.15 -5.61
CA ILE A 106 9.17 7.28 -5.57
C ILE A 106 8.70 8.55 -6.28
N GLY A 107 9.38 9.68 -6.09
CA GLY A 107 9.06 10.94 -6.78
C GLY A 107 9.17 10.82 -8.30
N GLN A 108 10.25 10.22 -8.80
CA GLN A 108 10.43 9.98 -10.24
C GLN A 108 9.35 9.06 -10.82
N ARG A 109 8.93 8.02 -10.07
CA ARG A 109 7.85 7.12 -10.47
C ARG A 109 6.52 7.86 -10.57
N LEU A 110 6.20 8.67 -9.56
CA LEU A 110 4.98 9.47 -9.56
C LEU A 110 4.97 10.45 -10.74
N LYS A 111 6.09 11.16 -10.98
CA LYS A 111 6.21 12.10 -12.11
C LYS A 111 6.06 11.40 -13.46
N ALA A 112 6.59 10.19 -13.62
CA ALA A 112 6.49 9.42 -14.88
C ALA A 112 5.04 9.02 -15.23
N VAL A 113 4.15 8.95 -14.24
CA VAL A 113 2.74 8.56 -14.45
C VAL A 113 1.78 9.75 -14.49
N GLU A 114 2.23 10.98 -14.33
CA GLU A 114 1.41 12.19 -14.35
C GLU A 114 0.45 12.26 -15.57
N LYS A 115 0.94 11.91 -16.76
CA LYS A 115 0.13 11.87 -18.00
C LYS A 115 -1.03 10.90 -17.98
N TYR A 116 -0.98 9.86 -17.14
CA TYR A 116 -2.07 8.90 -16.99
C TYR A 116 -3.13 9.35 -15.98
N LEU A 117 -2.88 10.48 -15.30
CA LEU A 117 -3.79 11.14 -14.36
C LEU A 117 -4.54 12.32 -15.00
N GLU A 118 -4.50 12.46 -16.33
CA GLU A 118 -5.31 13.45 -17.02
C GLU A 118 -6.80 13.24 -16.72
N GLY A 119 -7.49 14.35 -16.41
CA GLY A 119 -8.91 14.34 -16.03
C GLY A 119 -9.20 14.02 -14.57
N GLU A 120 -8.18 13.70 -13.78
CA GLU A 120 -8.31 13.56 -12.32
C GLU A 120 -7.86 14.83 -11.61
N ASP A 121 -8.70 15.41 -10.76
CA ASP A 121 -8.32 16.51 -9.87
C ASP A 121 -7.59 15.99 -8.63
N GLU A 122 -7.94 14.78 -8.21
CA GLU A 122 -7.41 14.07 -7.06
C GLU A 122 -7.14 12.60 -7.39
N PHE A 123 -6.15 12.01 -6.73
CA PHE A 123 -5.82 10.59 -6.91
C PHE A 123 -5.25 9.99 -5.61
N LEU A 124 -5.31 8.67 -5.54
CA LEU A 124 -4.76 7.89 -4.44
C LEU A 124 -3.38 7.33 -4.82
N ALA A 125 -2.49 7.15 -3.84
CA ALA A 125 -1.23 6.47 -4.07
C ALA A 125 -0.81 5.60 -2.88
N ASN A 126 0.01 4.55 -3.13
CA ASN A 126 0.47 3.63 -2.08
C ASN A 126 1.80 2.96 -2.45
N TYR A 127 2.55 2.53 -1.42
CA TYR A 127 3.81 1.81 -1.58
C TYR A 127 3.67 0.35 -2.02
N SER A 128 2.45 -0.18 -2.13
CA SER A 128 2.15 -1.56 -2.58
C SER A 128 2.57 -2.71 -1.64
N ASP A 129 2.99 -2.43 -0.42
CA ASP A 129 3.53 -3.41 0.53
C ASP A 129 3.02 -3.27 1.96
N GLY A 130 2.11 -2.34 2.21
CA GLY A 130 1.43 -2.12 3.48
C GLY A 130 -0.05 -2.50 3.41
N LEU A 131 -0.54 -3.18 4.43
CA LEU A 131 -1.94 -3.61 4.58
C LEU A 131 -2.57 -2.91 5.78
N THR A 132 -3.85 -2.54 5.67
CA THR A 132 -4.60 -1.84 6.72
C THR A 132 -6.09 -2.18 6.67
N ASP A 133 -6.77 -2.03 7.80
CA ASP A 133 -8.23 -2.06 7.91
C ASP A 133 -8.85 -0.65 7.93
N LEU A 134 -8.08 0.37 7.57
CA LEU A 134 -8.52 1.77 7.55
C LEU A 134 -9.82 1.93 6.75
N PRO A 135 -10.87 2.56 7.32
CA PRO A 135 -12.02 3.02 6.55
C PRO A 135 -11.62 4.17 5.63
N LEU A 136 -11.28 3.87 4.37
CA LEU A 136 -10.80 4.89 3.41
C LEU A 136 -11.72 6.11 3.26
N PRO A 137 -13.08 5.97 3.32
CA PRO A 137 -13.96 7.14 3.27
C PRO A 137 -13.68 8.16 4.38
N GLU A 138 -13.35 7.72 5.60
CA GLU A 138 -13.05 8.64 6.71
C GLU A 138 -11.78 9.47 6.46
N GLN A 139 -10.75 8.85 5.86
CA GLN A 139 -9.53 9.57 5.47
C GLN A 139 -9.82 10.56 4.33
N LEU A 140 -10.67 10.18 3.36
CA LEU A 140 -11.10 11.05 2.27
C LEU A 140 -11.91 12.25 2.77
N ASP A 141 -12.87 12.02 3.65
CA ASP A 141 -13.70 13.09 4.23
C ASP A 141 -12.81 14.09 4.99
N HIS A 142 -11.90 13.60 5.82
CA HIS A 142 -10.92 14.44 6.50
C HIS A 142 -10.04 15.24 5.54
N PHE A 143 -9.56 14.62 4.44
CA PHE A 143 -8.78 15.31 3.42
C PHE A 143 -9.54 16.44 2.74
N HIS A 144 -10.82 16.20 2.42
CA HIS A 144 -11.70 17.20 1.79
C HIS A 144 -12.03 18.34 2.75
N GLU A 145 -12.29 18.05 4.03
CA GLU A 145 -12.54 19.05 5.07
C GLU A 145 -11.34 19.98 5.27
N GLU A 146 -10.14 19.43 5.33
CA GLU A 146 -8.90 20.18 5.50
C GLU A 146 -8.50 20.95 4.22
N GLY A 147 -8.94 20.52 3.05
CA GLY A 147 -8.76 21.20 1.77
C GLY A 147 -7.30 21.33 1.29
N LYS A 148 -6.39 20.50 1.80
CA LYS A 148 -4.95 20.54 1.52
C LYS A 148 -4.58 19.83 0.22
N ILE A 149 -3.31 19.93 -0.18
CA ILE A 149 -2.80 19.34 -1.44
C ILE A 149 -2.47 17.86 -1.25
N ALA A 150 -1.99 17.48 -0.06
CA ALA A 150 -1.58 16.11 0.20
C ALA A 150 -1.97 15.65 1.60
N SER A 151 -2.35 14.36 1.68
CA SER A 151 -2.58 13.63 2.92
C SER A 151 -1.88 12.27 2.88
N PHE A 152 -1.52 11.73 4.03
CA PHE A 152 -1.04 10.35 4.17
C PHE A 152 -1.44 9.75 5.51
N LEU A 153 -1.46 8.43 5.58
CA LEU A 153 -1.75 7.68 6.79
C LEU A 153 -0.60 7.79 7.80
N CYS A 154 -0.88 8.24 9.02
CA CYS A 154 0.05 8.32 10.13
C CYS A 154 -0.24 7.21 11.14
N VAL A 155 0.62 6.20 11.22
CA VAL A 155 0.44 5.03 12.07
C VAL A 155 1.49 4.96 13.18
N ARG A 156 1.19 4.22 14.25
CA ARG A 156 2.19 3.91 15.27
C ARG A 156 3.20 2.92 14.71
N PRO A 157 4.51 3.08 14.98
CA PRO A 157 5.50 2.10 14.56
C PRO A 157 5.24 0.76 15.26
N ASN A 158 5.06 -0.30 14.47
CA ASN A 158 4.92 -1.67 14.98
C ASN A 158 6.31 -2.33 15.06
N LEU A 159 7.18 -1.80 15.92
CA LEU A 159 8.55 -2.27 16.09
C LEU A 159 8.80 -2.64 17.55
N SER A 160 9.49 -3.75 17.79
CA SER A 160 9.91 -4.21 19.12
C SER A 160 11.15 -3.48 19.65
N TYR A 161 11.39 -2.23 19.22
CA TYR A 161 12.50 -1.42 19.69
C TYR A 161 12.10 -0.56 20.89
N HIS A 162 13.12 -0.12 21.63
CA HIS A 162 12.96 0.83 22.71
C HIS A 162 13.64 2.16 22.33
N LEU A 163 12.96 3.25 22.60
CA LEU A 163 13.53 4.60 22.52
C LEU A 163 14.44 4.80 23.73
N VAL A 164 15.67 5.21 23.48
CA VAL A 164 16.66 5.53 24.52
C VAL A 164 16.94 7.03 24.45
N SER A 165 16.70 7.74 25.53
CA SER A 165 17.12 9.14 25.69
C SER A 165 18.44 9.19 26.45
N LEU A 166 19.39 9.97 25.94
CA LEU A 166 20.66 10.21 26.60
C LEU A 166 20.63 11.55 27.36
N GLN A 167 21.43 11.66 28.40
CA GLN A 167 21.49 12.87 29.23
C GLN A 167 22.20 13.98 28.47
N GLU A 168 21.63 15.19 28.45
CA GLU A 168 22.29 16.36 27.87
C GLU A 168 23.59 16.66 28.64
N GLY A 169 24.68 16.90 27.90
CA GLY A 169 26.00 17.19 28.46
C GLY A 169 26.83 15.95 28.89
N ASN A 170 26.21 14.76 28.96
CA ASN A 170 26.90 13.49 29.17
C ASN A 170 26.27 12.41 28.29
N GLY A 171 26.69 12.39 27.02
CA GLY A 171 26.11 11.52 25.97
C GLY A 171 26.24 10.01 26.17
N SER A 172 26.78 9.56 27.31
CA SER A 172 26.88 8.12 27.63
C SER A 172 25.86 7.66 28.66
N LEU A 173 25.27 8.58 29.43
CA LEU A 173 24.27 8.22 30.44
C LEU A 173 22.87 8.18 29.84
N VAL A 174 22.18 7.05 30.04
CA VAL A 174 20.79 6.89 29.69
C VAL A 174 19.91 7.63 30.68
N SER A 175 19.08 8.56 30.21
CA SER A 175 18.13 9.29 31.02
C SER A 175 16.72 8.68 31.00
N ASN A 176 16.39 7.94 29.94
CA ASN A 176 15.09 7.25 29.81
C ASN A 176 15.19 6.09 28.82
N ILE A 177 14.39 5.04 29.05
CA ILE A 177 14.16 3.94 28.10
C ILE A 177 12.68 3.60 28.13
N ARG A 178 12.05 3.55 26.96
CA ARG A 178 10.62 3.21 26.81
C ARG A 178 10.35 2.48 25.48
N PRO A 179 9.29 1.67 25.39
CA PRO A 179 8.86 1.11 24.12
C PRO A 179 8.62 2.20 23.08
N ILE A 180 8.87 1.91 21.81
CA ILE A 180 8.70 2.90 20.73
C ILE A 180 7.24 3.29 20.51
N ASP A 181 6.31 2.41 20.86
CA ASP A 181 4.87 2.59 20.77
C ASP A 181 4.27 3.43 21.92
N ASP A 182 4.99 3.59 23.04
CA ASP A 182 4.58 4.45 24.18
C ASP A 182 4.69 5.96 23.89
N GLY A 183 5.18 6.35 22.73
CA GLY A 183 5.37 7.74 22.34
C GLY A 183 4.29 8.27 21.38
N ASN A 184 4.22 9.61 21.26
CA ASN A 184 3.44 10.26 20.19
C ASN A 184 4.13 10.15 18.83
N LEU A 185 5.07 9.20 18.67
CA LEU A 185 5.74 8.97 17.42
C LEU A 185 4.79 8.27 16.45
N ARG A 186 4.70 8.84 15.26
CA ARG A 186 4.01 8.21 14.14
C ARG A 186 4.95 8.12 12.95
N ILE A 187 4.72 7.13 12.12
CA ILE A 187 5.45 6.93 10.88
C ILE A 187 4.52 7.08 9.70
N ASN A 188 5.09 7.34 8.53
CA ASN A 188 4.36 7.37 7.28
C ASN A 188 3.93 5.95 6.91
N GLY A 189 2.63 5.68 6.95
CA GLY A 189 2.01 4.40 6.60
C GLY A 189 1.63 4.28 5.13
N GLY A 190 2.01 5.24 4.28
CA GLY A 190 1.53 5.29 2.89
C GLY A 190 0.07 5.76 2.82
N TYR A 191 -0.74 5.12 1.96
CA TYR A 191 -2.16 5.47 1.77
C TYR A 191 -2.35 6.98 1.55
N PHE A 192 -1.65 7.47 0.51
CA PHE A 192 -1.64 8.88 0.14
C PHE A 192 -2.92 9.28 -0.58
N ILE A 193 -3.35 10.51 -0.34
CA ILE A 193 -4.35 11.23 -1.12
C ILE A 193 -3.67 12.51 -1.62
N PHE A 194 -3.70 12.74 -2.92
CA PHE A 194 -3.08 13.90 -3.54
C PHE A 194 -4.07 14.65 -4.42
N LYS A 195 -4.04 15.98 -4.36
CA LYS A 195 -4.51 16.81 -5.45
C LYS A 195 -3.47 16.84 -6.57
N LYS A 196 -3.91 17.05 -7.81
CA LYS A 196 -3.00 17.13 -8.97
C LYS A 196 -1.90 18.19 -8.80
N GLN A 197 -2.15 19.24 -8.01
CA GLN A 197 -1.17 20.27 -7.67
C GLN A 197 0.09 19.74 -6.99
N ILE A 198 0.13 18.51 -6.51
CA ILE A 198 1.36 17.88 -5.97
C ILE A 198 2.51 17.96 -6.99
N PHE A 199 2.21 17.88 -8.29
CA PHE A 199 3.22 17.93 -9.34
C PHE A 199 3.92 19.29 -9.47
N ASP A 200 3.30 20.39 -9.02
CA ASP A 200 3.90 21.73 -8.97
C ASP A 200 5.00 21.82 -7.90
N TYR A 201 4.95 20.93 -6.90
CA TYR A 201 5.91 20.83 -5.81
C TYR A 201 7.07 19.86 -6.10
N MET A 202 7.05 19.15 -7.23
CA MET A 202 8.01 18.11 -7.57
C MET A 202 8.99 18.57 -8.63
N LYS A 203 10.30 18.50 -8.33
CA LYS A 203 11.38 18.70 -9.29
C LYS A 203 11.99 17.36 -9.71
N ASP A 204 12.81 17.39 -10.77
CA ASP A 204 13.47 16.18 -11.25
C ASP A 204 14.40 15.57 -10.18
N LYS A 205 14.39 14.23 -10.09
CA LYS A 205 15.20 13.38 -9.19
C LYS A 205 14.95 13.54 -7.68
N GLU A 206 14.01 14.38 -7.26
CA GLU A 206 13.66 14.50 -5.85
C GLU A 206 12.91 13.26 -5.33
N GLU A 207 13.09 12.97 -4.04
CA GLU A 207 12.31 11.92 -3.36
C GLU A 207 10.99 12.51 -2.85
N LEU A 208 9.86 11.86 -3.15
CA LEU A 208 8.52 12.38 -2.87
C LEU A 208 8.35 12.87 -1.42
N VAL A 209 8.77 12.03 -0.46
CA VAL A 209 8.55 12.29 0.97
C VAL A 209 9.63 13.16 1.63
N ILE A 210 10.58 13.65 0.86
CA ILE A 210 11.66 14.53 1.34
C ILE A 210 11.40 15.94 0.83
N GLU A 211 11.90 16.28 -0.34
CA GLU A 211 11.92 17.68 -0.81
C GLU A 211 10.51 18.21 -1.14
N PRO A 212 9.64 17.50 -1.89
CA PRO A 212 8.27 17.93 -2.12
C PRO A 212 7.48 18.08 -0.82
N PHE A 213 7.57 17.09 0.08
CA PHE A 213 6.86 17.15 1.35
C PHE A 213 7.36 18.29 2.25
N HIS A 214 8.67 18.59 2.27
CA HIS A 214 9.18 19.74 3.02
C HIS A 214 8.60 21.06 2.49
N ARG A 215 8.41 21.23 1.17
CA ARG A 215 7.75 22.43 0.59
C ARG A 215 6.28 22.49 1.02
N LEU A 216 5.56 21.37 0.94
CA LEU A 216 4.17 21.31 1.40
C LEU A 216 4.03 21.60 2.89
N VAL A 217 4.95 21.11 3.74
CA VAL A 217 4.98 21.41 5.18
C VAL A 217 5.19 22.93 5.39
N ALA A 218 6.14 23.54 4.71
CA ALA A 218 6.43 24.97 4.81
C ALA A 218 5.20 25.84 4.44
N GLU A 219 4.40 25.39 3.48
CA GLU A 219 3.19 26.06 3.02
C GLU A 219 1.90 25.57 3.72
N LYS A 220 2.02 24.67 4.72
CA LYS A 220 0.88 24.07 5.45
C LYS A 220 -0.12 23.37 4.53
N GLN A 221 0.39 22.69 3.49
CA GLN A 221 -0.38 21.98 2.48
C GLN A 221 -0.28 20.46 2.60
N LEU A 222 0.38 19.94 3.62
CA LEU A 222 0.49 18.52 3.95
C LEU A 222 -0.19 18.21 5.28
N ILE A 223 -1.07 17.23 5.29
CA ILE A 223 -1.70 16.72 6.51
C ILE A 223 -1.42 15.24 6.70
N GLY A 224 -1.38 14.81 7.95
CA GLY A 224 -1.36 13.40 8.32
C GLY A 224 -2.72 12.99 8.86
N TYR A 225 -3.21 11.81 8.49
CA TYR A 225 -4.39 11.19 9.08
C TYR A 225 -3.94 10.20 10.17
N PRO A 226 -4.10 10.54 11.47
CA PRO A 226 -3.72 9.65 12.56
C PRO A 226 -4.64 8.43 12.60
N TYR A 227 -4.07 7.23 12.60
CA TYR A 227 -4.83 5.98 12.66
C TYR A 227 -4.22 5.02 13.69
N ASP A 228 -5.07 4.47 14.54
CA ASP A 228 -4.69 3.55 15.63
C ASP A 228 -5.24 2.12 15.41
N GLY A 229 -5.88 1.83 14.26
CA GLY A 229 -6.30 0.49 13.86
C GLY A 229 -5.16 -0.35 13.31
N PHE A 230 -5.49 -1.39 12.56
CA PHE A 230 -4.49 -2.29 12.00
C PHE A 230 -3.74 -1.63 10.84
N TRP A 231 -2.43 -1.67 10.91
CA TRP A 231 -1.53 -1.38 9.80
C TRP A 231 -0.26 -2.23 9.94
N ALA A 232 0.19 -2.85 8.86
CA ALA A 232 1.45 -3.59 8.82
C ALA A 232 2.07 -3.51 7.43
N SER A 233 3.37 -3.20 7.37
CA SER A 233 4.19 -3.34 6.16
C SER A 233 4.87 -4.71 6.13
N MET A 234 5.18 -5.18 4.93
CA MET A 234 5.95 -6.40 4.73
C MET A 234 7.38 -6.03 4.35
N ASP A 235 8.22 -5.63 5.31
CA ASP A 235 9.61 -5.23 5.08
C ASP A 235 10.63 -6.32 5.33
N THR A 236 10.31 -7.27 6.20
CA THR A 236 11.16 -8.36 6.62
C THR A 236 10.47 -9.72 6.50
N PHE A 237 11.24 -10.80 6.58
CA PHE A 237 10.68 -12.15 6.65
C PHE A 237 9.78 -12.35 7.87
N LYS A 238 10.09 -11.71 9.00
CA LYS A 238 9.25 -11.73 10.20
C LYS A 238 7.89 -11.09 9.94
N ASP A 239 7.85 -9.98 9.20
CA ASP A 239 6.60 -9.32 8.85
C ASP A 239 5.75 -10.20 7.93
N LYS A 240 6.37 -10.86 6.93
CA LYS A 240 5.71 -11.86 6.08
C LYS A 240 5.08 -12.96 6.93
N GLN A 241 5.86 -13.58 7.84
CA GLN A 241 5.34 -14.64 8.72
C GLN A 241 4.18 -14.17 9.59
N HIS A 242 4.23 -12.94 10.09
CA HIS A 242 3.15 -12.36 10.88
C HIS A 242 1.86 -12.24 10.04
N LEU A 243 1.93 -11.65 8.84
CA LEU A 243 0.80 -11.52 7.92
C LEU A 243 0.24 -12.89 7.49
N GLU A 244 1.12 -13.85 7.16
CA GLU A 244 0.73 -15.24 6.86
C GLU A 244 -0.03 -15.90 8.03
N SER A 245 0.44 -15.70 9.26
CA SER A 245 -0.23 -16.22 10.47
C SER A 245 -1.63 -15.66 10.63
N LEU A 246 -1.86 -14.37 10.35
CA LEU A 246 -3.18 -13.75 10.38
C LEU A 246 -4.11 -14.34 9.31
N CYS A 247 -3.61 -14.56 8.08
CA CYS A 247 -4.37 -15.24 7.03
C CYS A 247 -4.76 -16.66 7.43
N THR A 248 -3.80 -17.45 7.93
CA THR A 248 -4.03 -18.86 8.32
C THR A 248 -5.05 -18.99 9.44
N LYS A 249 -5.08 -18.03 10.37
CA LYS A 249 -6.07 -17.98 11.46
C LYS A 249 -7.43 -17.45 11.02
N GLY A 250 -7.57 -16.97 9.78
CA GLY A 250 -8.81 -16.34 9.30
C GLY A 250 -9.13 -15.01 9.99
N THR A 251 -8.12 -14.34 10.56
CA THR A 251 -8.26 -13.09 11.31
C THR A 251 -7.53 -11.93 10.64
N ALA A 252 -7.37 -11.96 9.32
CA ALA A 252 -6.69 -10.92 8.53
C ALA A 252 -7.49 -9.60 8.54
N PRO A 253 -7.11 -8.58 9.32
CA PRO A 253 -7.94 -7.38 9.50
C PRO A 253 -8.09 -6.56 8.21
N TRP A 254 -7.09 -6.60 7.32
CA TRP A 254 -7.11 -5.87 6.05
C TRP A 254 -8.08 -6.44 5.01
N GLU A 255 -8.65 -7.63 5.24
CA GLU A 255 -9.63 -8.22 4.34
C GLU A 255 -11.03 -7.62 4.58
N VAL A 256 -11.12 -6.30 4.57
CA VAL A 256 -12.34 -5.52 4.83
C VAL A 256 -13.51 -5.89 3.89
N TRP A 257 -13.20 -6.43 2.73
CA TRP A 257 -14.21 -6.92 1.78
C TRP A 257 -14.90 -8.21 2.21
N LYS A 258 -14.38 -8.94 3.20
CA LYS A 258 -15.00 -10.14 3.78
C LYS A 258 -16.02 -9.78 4.85
N ALA A 259 -15.87 -8.67 5.56
CA ALA A 259 -16.77 -8.26 6.64
C ALA A 259 -18.21 -8.02 6.17
N ASN A 260 -18.40 -7.59 4.93
CA ASN A 260 -19.72 -7.36 4.33
C ASN A 260 -20.36 -8.63 3.74
N GLY A 261 -19.67 -9.77 3.76
CA GLY A 261 -20.14 -11.07 3.24
C GLY A 261 -20.59 -12.07 4.31
N ASN A 262 -20.37 -11.82 5.59
CA ASN A 262 -20.70 -12.75 6.67
C ASN A 262 -22.15 -12.58 7.19
N GLY A 263 -23.11 -12.75 6.29
CA GLY A 263 -24.45 -13.23 6.63
C GLY A 263 -24.58 -14.76 6.52
N ARG A 264 -23.50 -15.52 6.71
CA ARG A 264 -23.57 -16.99 6.79
C ARG A 264 -23.29 -17.43 8.22
N ASN A 265 -24.41 -17.60 8.96
CA ASN A 265 -24.46 -18.40 10.18
C ASN A 265 -23.90 -19.81 9.88
N HIS A 266 -22.95 -20.23 10.68
CA HIS A 266 -22.64 -21.64 10.88
C HIS A 266 -23.67 -22.27 11.84
#